data_c1550304d51169acdb08b5e7812a8018
#
_entry.id   c1550304d51169acdb08b5e7812a8018
#
_cell.length_a   1.000
_cell.length_b   1.000
_cell.length_c   1.000
_cell.angle_alpha   90.00
_cell.angle_beta   90.00
_cell.angle_gamma   90.00
#
_symmetry.space_group_name_H-M   'P 1'
#
loop_
_entity.id
_entity.type
_entity.pdbx_description
1 polymer ?
#
loop_
_entity_poly.entity_id
_entity_poly.type
_entity_poly.pdbx_seq_one_letter_code
_entity_poly.pdbx_strand_id
1 'polypeptide(L)'
;QRQHNYAIVDEVDSVLIDDARTPLIISGPVPKGDDQLFEQYQPSIEHLYNLQRNFVTALLAEARQLIAEGKTEEGGIKLYRVHKGLPKYKPLIKFLSEPGIKALMQKTENTYMQDNNRRMPEITDPLYFVIDEKLNSVELTDKGHEELSKYFKEDGFFVLPDIGAEVAELEKSDLSAEEKAQKRDAVINDYSIKSERVHTVNQLLKAYAMFEKDVEYVVMDNKVKIVDEQTGRILDGRRYSDGLHQAIEAKEHVKIEAATQTFATITLQNYFRMYHKLAGM
;
A
#
# COMPACT_ATOMS: atom_id res chain seq x y z
N GLN A 1 -39.76 -7.30 4.82
CA GLN A 1 -39.33 -6.13 4.04
C GLN A 1 -40.57 -5.45 3.48
N ARG A 2 -40.63 -4.09 3.57
CA ARG A 2 -41.71 -3.34 2.95
C ARG A 2 -41.45 -3.20 1.45
N GLN A 3 -42.49 -3.29 0.65
CA GLN A 3 -42.41 -3.08 -0.80
C GLN A 3 -42.30 -1.57 -1.12
N HIS A 4 -41.55 -1.23 -2.15
CA HIS A 4 -41.39 0.13 -2.65
C HIS A 4 -42.52 0.45 -3.60
N ASN A 5 -43.49 1.25 -3.15
CA ASN A 5 -44.73 1.48 -3.90
C ASN A 5 -44.66 2.74 -4.77
N TYR A 6 -44.28 3.89 -4.18
CA TYR A 6 -44.32 5.19 -4.85
C TYR A 6 -43.16 6.09 -4.41
N ALA A 7 -42.51 6.74 -5.35
CA ALA A 7 -41.51 7.77 -5.09
C ALA A 7 -41.73 9.00 -5.96
N ILE A 8 -41.46 10.17 -5.40
CA ILE A 8 -41.35 11.43 -6.11
C ILE A 8 -39.88 11.79 -6.17
N VAL A 9 -39.35 12.02 -7.37
CA VAL A 9 -37.95 12.38 -7.61
C VAL A 9 -37.93 13.83 -8.04
N ASP A 10 -37.29 14.66 -7.23
CA ASP A 10 -37.01 16.05 -7.56
C ASP A 10 -35.73 16.13 -8.42
N GLU A 11 -35.65 17.09 -9.31
CA GLU A 11 -34.55 17.20 -10.30
C GLU A 11 -34.34 15.88 -11.06
N VAL A 12 -35.39 15.33 -11.58
CA VAL A 12 -35.44 13.98 -12.16
C VAL A 12 -34.45 13.77 -13.32
N ASP A 13 -34.15 14.79 -14.07
CA ASP A 13 -33.14 14.81 -15.14
C ASP A 13 -31.73 14.59 -14.57
N SER A 14 -31.34 15.30 -13.53
CA SER A 14 -30.05 15.09 -12.85
C SER A 14 -29.97 13.67 -12.25
N VAL A 15 -31.00 13.25 -11.54
CA VAL A 15 -30.99 11.97 -10.79
C VAL A 15 -31.05 10.74 -11.70
N LEU A 16 -31.89 10.76 -12.75
CA LEU A 16 -32.15 9.59 -13.58
C LEU A 16 -31.43 9.60 -14.93
N ILE A 17 -30.80 10.71 -15.30
CA ILE A 17 -30.02 10.83 -16.53
C ILE A 17 -28.54 11.06 -16.21
N ASP A 18 -28.19 12.19 -15.61
CA ASP A 18 -26.78 12.54 -15.36
C ASP A 18 -26.13 11.61 -14.34
N ASP A 19 -26.79 11.38 -13.21
CA ASP A 19 -26.31 10.55 -12.11
C ASP A 19 -26.88 9.13 -12.09
N ALA A 20 -27.56 8.71 -13.14
CA ALA A 20 -28.27 7.43 -13.19
C ALA A 20 -27.39 6.22 -12.85
N ARG A 21 -26.11 6.26 -13.20
CA ARG A 21 -25.10 5.23 -12.96
C ARG A 21 -24.33 5.41 -11.67
N THR A 22 -24.56 6.50 -10.94
CA THR A 22 -23.91 6.76 -9.67
C THR A 22 -24.29 5.67 -8.66
N PRO A 23 -23.32 4.98 -8.04
CA PRO A 23 -23.64 3.93 -7.09
C PRO A 23 -24.05 4.52 -5.74
N LEU A 24 -25.16 4.04 -5.20
CA LEU A 24 -25.48 4.14 -3.80
C LEU A 24 -24.78 3.00 -3.07
N ILE A 25 -23.96 3.34 -2.10
CA ILE A 25 -23.12 2.38 -1.38
C ILE A 25 -23.63 2.29 0.06
N ILE A 26 -23.96 1.07 0.48
CA ILE A 26 -24.26 0.77 1.89
C ILE A 26 -23.03 0.09 2.44
N SER A 27 -22.34 0.76 3.36
CA SER A 27 -21.17 0.23 4.05
C SER A 27 -21.37 0.30 5.58
N GLY A 28 -20.67 -0.55 6.27
CA GLY A 28 -20.66 -0.56 7.72
C GLY A 28 -19.34 -1.08 8.26
N PRO A 29 -19.07 -0.87 9.55
CA PRO A 29 -17.84 -1.32 10.16
C PRO A 29 -17.74 -2.84 10.14
N VAL A 30 -16.57 -3.36 9.81
CA VAL A 30 -16.24 -4.78 9.93
C VAL A 30 -15.97 -5.08 11.41
N PRO A 31 -16.51 -6.18 11.97
CA PRO A 31 -16.13 -6.60 13.30
C PRO A 31 -14.61 -6.85 13.39
N LYS A 32 -14.02 -6.37 14.47
CA LYS A 32 -12.59 -6.31 14.77
C LYS A 32 -11.74 -7.51 14.34
N GLY A 33 -10.58 -7.23 13.77
CA GLY A 33 -9.49 -8.18 13.58
C GLY A 33 -8.15 -7.48 13.32
N ASP A 34 -8.14 -6.43 12.49
CA ASP A 34 -6.90 -5.93 11.88
C ASP A 34 -6.23 -4.76 12.62
N ASP A 35 -6.96 -4.04 13.48
CA ASP A 35 -6.47 -2.83 14.14
C ASP A 35 -5.22 -3.09 14.99
N GLN A 36 -5.17 -4.24 15.67
CA GLN A 36 -4.06 -4.62 16.54
C GLN A 36 -2.78 -4.93 15.76
N LEU A 37 -2.89 -5.46 14.53
CA LEU A 37 -1.72 -5.76 13.71
C LEU A 37 -1.03 -4.49 13.24
N PHE A 38 -1.76 -3.45 12.87
CA PHE A 38 -1.18 -2.16 12.49
C PHE A 38 -0.41 -1.51 13.65
N GLU A 39 -0.96 -1.52 14.84
CA GLU A 39 -0.27 -1.03 16.04
C GLU A 39 0.95 -1.87 16.38
N GLN A 40 0.85 -3.18 16.25
CA GLN A 40 1.92 -4.13 16.58
C GLN A 40 3.13 -3.97 15.64
N TYR A 41 2.89 -3.81 14.34
CA TYR A 41 3.96 -3.75 13.33
C TYR A 41 4.46 -2.35 13.02
N GLN A 42 3.73 -1.30 13.40
CA GLN A 42 4.10 0.08 13.14
C GLN A 42 5.52 0.43 13.61
N PRO A 43 5.97 0.11 14.83
CA PRO A 43 7.31 0.48 15.27
C PRO A 43 8.42 -0.16 14.43
N SER A 44 8.21 -1.39 13.95
CA SER A 44 9.18 -2.11 13.11
C SER A 44 9.32 -1.45 11.73
N ILE A 45 8.22 -0.97 11.18
CA ILE A 45 8.22 -0.33 9.86
C ILE A 45 8.78 1.09 9.96
N GLU A 46 8.49 1.82 11.02
CA GLU A 46 9.14 3.11 11.30
C GLU A 46 10.67 2.95 11.40
N HIS A 47 11.13 1.93 12.11
CA HIS A 47 12.54 1.61 12.20
C HIS A 47 13.16 1.34 10.81
N LEU A 48 12.52 0.49 10.02
CA LEU A 48 12.97 0.15 8.66
C LEU A 48 12.99 1.38 7.74
N TYR A 49 11.97 2.20 7.80
CA TYR A 49 11.88 3.45 7.04
C TYR A 49 13.03 4.41 7.41
N ASN A 50 13.30 4.56 8.69
CA ASN A 50 14.40 5.42 9.16
C ASN A 50 15.77 4.89 8.72
N LEU A 51 15.99 3.58 8.72
CA LEU A 51 17.19 2.97 8.16
C LEU A 51 17.37 3.30 6.68
N GLN A 52 16.31 3.14 5.89
CA GLN A 52 16.32 3.48 4.47
C GLN A 52 16.59 4.96 4.25
N ARG A 53 15.92 5.83 4.98
CA ARG A 53 16.11 7.27 4.90
C ARG A 53 17.54 7.70 5.20
N ASN A 54 18.13 7.15 6.23
CA ASN A 54 19.53 7.42 6.59
C ASN A 54 20.47 6.93 5.48
N PHE A 55 20.22 5.75 4.96
CA PHE A 55 21.00 5.16 3.89
C PHE A 55 20.94 6.01 2.60
N VAL A 56 19.76 6.40 2.14
CA VAL A 56 19.60 7.23 0.93
C VAL A 56 20.13 8.64 1.13
N THR A 57 20.11 9.19 2.34
CA THR A 57 20.71 10.48 2.66
C THR A 57 22.22 10.46 2.43
N ALA A 58 22.90 9.42 2.92
CA ALA A 58 24.32 9.23 2.70
C ALA A 58 24.64 8.98 1.21
N LEU A 59 23.86 8.14 0.53
CA LEU A 59 24.02 7.88 -0.90
C LEU A 59 23.86 9.13 -1.76
N LEU A 60 22.90 9.98 -1.45
CA LEU A 60 22.68 11.22 -2.19
C LEU A 60 23.89 12.17 -2.06
N ALA A 61 24.47 12.29 -0.87
CA ALA A 61 25.68 13.07 -0.65
C ALA A 61 26.85 12.51 -1.46
N GLU A 62 27.06 11.20 -1.47
CA GLU A 62 28.08 10.54 -2.27
C GLU A 62 27.85 10.72 -3.77
N ALA A 63 26.60 10.59 -4.24
CA ALA A 63 26.23 10.82 -5.63
C ALA A 63 26.56 12.24 -6.09
N ARG A 64 26.24 13.24 -5.29
CA ARG A 64 26.56 14.66 -5.57
C ARG A 64 28.06 14.88 -5.70
N GLN A 65 28.84 14.32 -4.80
CA GLN A 65 30.29 14.43 -4.82
C GLN A 65 30.89 13.78 -6.08
N LEU A 66 30.48 12.54 -6.40
CA LEU A 66 30.97 11.81 -7.57
C LEU A 66 30.63 12.53 -8.88
N ILE A 67 29.42 13.08 -9.00
CA ILE A 67 29.02 13.84 -10.18
C ILE A 67 29.83 15.14 -10.30
N ALA A 68 30.08 15.84 -9.19
CA ALA A 68 30.93 17.04 -9.17
C ALA A 68 32.36 16.74 -9.56
N GLU A 69 32.90 15.56 -9.28
CA GLU A 69 34.22 15.08 -9.67
C GLU A 69 34.29 14.56 -11.12
N GLY A 70 33.18 14.57 -11.85
CA GLY A 70 33.08 14.03 -13.20
C GLY A 70 32.89 12.51 -13.31
N LYS A 71 32.76 11.81 -12.19
CA LYS A 71 32.46 10.36 -12.13
C LYS A 71 30.96 10.09 -12.30
N THR A 72 30.48 10.40 -13.50
CA THR A 72 29.03 10.41 -13.77
C THR A 72 28.38 9.03 -13.79
N GLU A 73 29.10 7.96 -14.14
CA GLU A 73 28.56 6.61 -14.12
C GLU A 73 28.33 6.13 -12.69
N GLU A 74 29.35 6.23 -11.82
CA GLU A 74 29.24 5.84 -10.41
C GLU A 74 28.22 6.70 -9.67
N GLY A 75 28.27 8.03 -9.90
CA GLY A 75 27.31 8.96 -9.33
C GLY A 75 25.88 8.71 -9.80
N GLY A 76 25.69 8.37 -11.07
CA GLY A 76 24.39 8.00 -11.64
C GLY A 76 23.78 6.75 -11.02
N ILE A 77 24.59 5.73 -10.75
CA ILE A 77 24.16 4.51 -10.06
C ILE A 77 23.62 4.84 -8.66
N LYS A 78 24.36 5.60 -7.88
CA LYS A 78 23.96 6.02 -6.53
C LYS A 78 22.71 6.90 -6.55
N LEU A 79 22.64 7.84 -7.49
CA LEU A 79 21.49 8.70 -7.70
C LEU A 79 20.22 7.89 -8.03
N TYR A 80 20.33 6.95 -8.95
CA TYR A 80 19.20 6.08 -9.32
C TYR A 80 18.76 5.16 -8.19
N ARG A 81 19.70 4.65 -7.40
CA ARG A 81 19.40 3.89 -6.19
C ARG A 81 18.61 4.71 -5.18
N VAL A 82 18.97 5.97 -4.94
CA VAL A 82 18.19 6.87 -4.08
C VAL A 82 16.76 7.04 -4.61
N HIS A 83 16.63 7.23 -5.92
CA HIS A 83 15.31 7.35 -6.56
C HIS A 83 14.45 6.09 -6.41
N LYS A 84 15.04 4.91 -6.53
CA LYS A 84 14.35 3.63 -6.31
C LYS A 84 13.94 3.41 -4.86
N GLY A 85 14.73 3.92 -3.93
CA GLY A 85 14.49 3.77 -2.50
C GLY A 85 13.48 4.77 -1.92
N LEU A 86 13.59 6.04 -2.26
CA LEU A 86 12.69 7.12 -1.82
C LEU A 86 12.53 8.18 -2.93
N PRO A 87 11.66 7.95 -3.91
CA PRO A 87 11.51 8.86 -5.05
C PRO A 87 10.95 10.25 -4.68
N LYS A 88 10.19 10.34 -3.58
CA LYS A 88 9.63 11.60 -3.07
C LYS A 88 10.54 12.31 -2.05
N TYR A 89 11.77 11.84 -1.85
CA TYR A 89 12.72 12.45 -0.93
C TYR A 89 13.06 13.87 -1.39
N LYS A 90 12.72 14.88 -0.58
CA LYS A 90 12.82 16.29 -0.94
C LYS A 90 14.21 16.72 -1.42
N PRO A 91 15.31 16.32 -0.74
CA PRO A 91 16.66 16.63 -1.24
C PRO A 91 16.98 16.02 -2.60
N LEU A 92 16.45 14.82 -2.91
CA LEU A 92 16.56 14.20 -4.22
C LEU A 92 15.83 15.02 -5.30
N ILE A 93 14.59 15.42 -5.03
CA ILE A 93 13.78 16.22 -5.96
C ILE A 93 14.48 17.54 -6.25
N LYS A 94 15.01 18.19 -5.22
CA LYS A 94 15.80 19.43 -5.37
C LYS A 94 17.04 19.22 -6.22
N PHE A 95 17.76 18.13 -6.02
CA PHE A 95 18.97 17.82 -6.81
C PHE A 95 18.60 17.49 -8.26
N LEU A 96 17.52 16.78 -8.52
CA LEU A 96 17.03 16.48 -9.87
C LEU A 96 16.60 17.71 -10.66
N SER A 97 16.29 18.81 -10.00
CA SER A 97 16.00 20.09 -10.65
C SER A 97 17.21 20.83 -11.18
N GLU A 98 18.42 20.44 -10.75
CA GLU A 98 19.66 21.01 -11.26
C GLU A 98 19.93 20.57 -12.71
N PRO A 99 20.54 21.43 -13.55
CA PRO A 99 20.76 21.13 -14.97
C PRO A 99 21.56 19.82 -15.18
N GLY A 100 21.04 18.96 -16.05
CA GLY A 100 21.69 17.70 -16.45
C GLY A 100 21.54 16.53 -15.49
N ILE A 101 21.10 16.74 -14.25
CA ILE A 101 21.00 15.67 -13.23
C ILE A 101 19.87 14.69 -13.55
N LYS A 102 18.70 15.18 -13.93
CA LYS A 102 17.59 14.34 -14.34
C LYS A 102 17.90 13.51 -15.58
N ALA A 103 18.59 14.09 -16.55
CA ALA A 103 19.03 13.39 -17.75
C ALA A 103 20.04 12.27 -17.42
N LEU A 104 20.97 12.52 -16.50
CA LEU A 104 21.91 11.50 -16.02
C LEU A 104 21.18 10.34 -15.34
N MET A 105 20.22 10.62 -14.48
CA MET A 105 19.40 9.59 -13.83
C MET A 105 18.63 8.75 -14.86
N GLN A 106 18.00 9.39 -15.85
CA GLN A 106 17.29 8.68 -16.92
C GLN A 106 18.21 7.81 -17.77
N LYS A 107 19.41 8.28 -18.05
CA LYS A 107 20.44 7.49 -18.77
C LYS A 107 20.80 6.23 -17.97
N THR A 108 21.01 6.36 -16.68
CA THR A 108 21.28 5.23 -15.79
C THR A 108 20.11 4.28 -15.73
N GLU A 109 18.89 4.79 -15.56
CA GLU A 109 17.66 4.02 -15.59
C GLU A 109 17.55 3.18 -16.86
N ASN A 110 17.71 3.79 -18.02
CA ASN A 110 17.66 3.11 -19.30
C ASN A 110 18.69 1.98 -19.40
N THR A 111 19.89 2.19 -18.89
CA THR A 111 20.95 1.17 -18.87
C THR A 111 20.55 -0.05 -18.04
N TYR A 112 19.95 0.13 -16.87
CA TYR A 112 19.58 -0.95 -15.96
C TYR A 112 18.21 -1.58 -16.28
N MET A 113 17.37 -0.91 -17.06
CA MET A 113 16.11 -1.45 -17.55
C MET A 113 16.26 -2.33 -18.80
N GLN A 114 17.44 -2.32 -19.43
CA GLN A 114 17.73 -3.21 -20.57
C GLN A 114 17.65 -4.69 -20.15
N ASP A 115 17.51 -5.57 -21.13
CA ASP A 115 17.47 -7.02 -20.94
C ASP A 115 16.44 -7.48 -19.87
N ASN A 116 15.22 -6.93 -19.94
CA ASN A 116 14.15 -7.25 -18.99
C ASN A 116 14.53 -7.01 -17.51
N ASN A 117 15.21 -5.92 -17.23
CA ASN A 117 15.64 -5.55 -15.88
C ASN A 117 16.62 -6.55 -15.21
N ARG A 118 17.32 -7.35 -15.99
CA ARG A 118 18.22 -8.38 -15.48
C ARG A 118 19.28 -7.82 -14.51
N ARG A 119 19.73 -6.58 -14.73
CA ARG A 119 20.73 -5.91 -13.89
C ARG A 119 20.13 -5.04 -12.80
N MET A 120 18.82 -4.95 -12.71
CA MET A 120 18.14 -4.12 -11.69
C MET A 120 18.53 -4.50 -10.25
N PRO A 121 18.75 -5.77 -9.88
CA PRO A 121 19.22 -6.13 -8.55
C PRO A 121 20.52 -5.43 -8.12
N GLU A 122 21.41 -5.09 -9.04
CA GLU A 122 22.64 -4.31 -8.74
C GLU A 122 22.30 -2.95 -8.13
N ILE A 123 21.17 -2.36 -8.50
CA ILE A 123 20.68 -1.08 -7.96
C ILE A 123 19.90 -1.29 -6.67
N THR A 124 19.02 -2.30 -6.63
CA THR A 124 18.00 -2.45 -5.58
C THR A 124 18.43 -3.28 -4.38
N ASP A 125 19.36 -4.23 -4.53
CA ASP A 125 19.79 -5.12 -3.43
C ASP A 125 20.32 -4.39 -2.19
N PRO A 126 21.07 -3.26 -2.28
CA PRO A 126 21.51 -2.53 -1.11
C PRO A 126 20.41 -1.81 -0.33
N LEU A 127 19.22 -1.64 -0.92
CA LEU A 127 18.07 -1.01 -0.28
C LEU A 127 17.33 -1.99 0.63
N TYR A 128 16.59 -1.47 1.60
CA TYR A 128 15.69 -2.26 2.45
C TYR A 128 14.34 -2.53 1.78
N PHE A 129 13.86 -1.57 1.00
CA PHE A 129 12.66 -1.71 0.17
C PHE A 129 12.78 -0.86 -1.10
N VAL A 130 11.98 -1.20 -2.09
CA VAL A 130 11.96 -0.55 -3.40
C VAL A 130 10.55 -0.04 -3.69
N ILE A 131 10.46 1.18 -4.18
CA ILE A 131 9.20 1.82 -4.55
C ILE A 131 9.05 1.82 -6.06
N ASP A 132 7.93 1.35 -6.54
CA ASP A 132 7.48 1.51 -7.92
C ASP A 132 6.28 2.46 -7.97
N GLU A 133 6.52 3.71 -8.37
CA GLU A 133 5.47 4.72 -8.45
C GLU A 133 4.43 4.40 -9.53
N LYS A 134 4.84 3.75 -10.62
CA LYS A 134 3.94 3.40 -11.73
C LYS A 134 2.93 2.32 -11.31
N LEU A 135 3.39 1.33 -10.56
CA LEU A 135 2.57 0.25 -10.03
C LEU A 135 1.94 0.61 -8.67
N ASN A 136 2.26 1.78 -8.12
CA ASN A 136 1.84 2.20 -6.79
C ASN A 136 2.12 1.11 -5.73
N SER A 137 3.30 0.52 -5.77
CA SER A 137 3.72 -0.60 -4.94
C SER A 137 5.03 -0.34 -4.20
N VAL A 138 5.17 -0.99 -3.06
CA VAL A 138 6.40 -1.05 -2.27
C VAL A 138 6.72 -2.51 -2.02
N GLU A 139 7.95 -2.92 -2.30
CA GLU A 139 8.42 -4.29 -2.10
C GLU A 139 9.65 -4.30 -1.19
N LEU A 140 9.65 -5.23 -0.22
CA LEU A 140 10.82 -5.51 0.59
C LEU A 140 11.88 -6.22 -0.25
N THR A 141 13.14 -5.80 -0.08
CA THR A 141 14.29 -6.56 -0.56
C THR A 141 14.65 -7.68 0.43
N ASP A 142 15.56 -8.56 0.04
CA ASP A 142 16.09 -9.57 0.97
C ASP A 142 16.71 -8.92 2.22
N LYS A 143 17.39 -7.79 2.05
CA LYS A 143 17.94 -7.01 3.16
C LYS A 143 16.84 -6.48 4.10
N GLY A 144 15.72 -6.01 3.54
CA GLY A 144 14.56 -5.58 4.32
C GLY A 144 13.90 -6.73 5.07
N HIS A 145 13.77 -7.89 4.45
CA HIS A 145 13.26 -9.11 5.10
C HIS A 145 14.16 -9.57 6.26
N GLU A 146 15.46 -9.58 6.06
CA GLU A 146 16.43 -9.92 7.11
C GLU A 146 16.35 -8.95 8.29
N GLU A 147 16.25 -7.66 8.04
CA GLU A 147 16.15 -6.64 9.09
C GLU A 147 14.88 -6.79 9.93
N LEU A 148 13.74 -7.06 9.30
CA LEU A 148 12.48 -7.31 10.00
C LEU A 148 12.51 -8.64 10.75
N SER A 149 13.12 -9.69 10.21
CA SER A 149 13.32 -10.96 10.89
C SER A 149 14.18 -10.80 12.14
N LYS A 150 15.23 -9.99 12.08
CA LYS A 150 16.04 -9.63 13.26
C LYS A 150 15.25 -8.85 14.29
N TYR A 151 14.45 -7.88 13.85
CA TYR A 151 13.62 -7.06 14.73
C TYR A 151 12.63 -7.91 15.53
N PHE A 152 11.97 -8.86 14.88
CA PHE A 152 11.01 -9.76 15.52
C PHE A 152 11.65 -11.03 16.12
N LYS A 153 12.94 -11.27 15.90
CA LYS A 153 13.65 -12.47 16.34
C LYS A 153 12.98 -13.77 15.86
N GLU A 154 12.44 -13.74 14.67
CA GLU A 154 11.72 -14.85 14.04
C GLU A 154 12.26 -15.06 12.61
N ASP A 155 12.92 -16.19 12.38
CA ASP A 155 13.37 -16.57 11.06
C ASP A 155 12.17 -16.92 10.17
N GLY A 156 12.21 -16.47 8.92
CA GLY A 156 11.13 -16.73 7.98
C GLY A 156 9.82 -16.00 8.27
N PHE A 157 9.88 -14.86 8.98
CA PHE A 157 8.73 -14.05 9.38
C PHE A 157 7.75 -13.74 8.22
N PHE A 158 8.25 -13.55 7.00
CA PHE A 158 7.47 -13.28 5.79
C PHE A 158 7.40 -14.46 4.83
N VAL A 159 7.89 -15.62 5.18
CA VAL A 159 7.82 -16.81 4.32
C VAL A 159 6.43 -17.41 4.43
N LEU A 160 5.67 -17.31 3.35
CA LEU A 160 4.37 -17.95 3.24
C LEU A 160 4.56 -19.46 3.02
N PRO A 161 3.84 -20.34 3.77
CA PRO A 161 3.88 -21.76 3.51
C PRO A 161 3.30 -22.08 2.12
N ASP A 162 3.91 -23.01 1.42
CA ASP A 162 3.34 -23.55 0.17
C ASP A 162 2.25 -24.56 0.52
N ILE A 163 1.01 -24.09 0.59
CA ILE A 163 -0.16 -24.91 0.94
C ILE A 163 -0.27 -26.13 0.02
N GLY A 164 -0.03 -25.94 -1.28
CA GLY A 164 -0.12 -27.03 -2.27
C GLY A 164 0.86 -28.17 -1.98
N ALA A 165 2.12 -27.83 -1.75
CA ALA A 165 3.16 -28.78 -1.42
C ALA A 165 2.92 -29.47 -0.06
N GLU A 166 2.59 -28.70 0.96
CA GLU A 166 2.36 -29.24 2.33
C GLU A 166 1.12 -30.14 2.39
N VAL A 167 0.03 -29.75 1.72
CA VAL A 167 -1.18 -30.60 1.62
C VAL A 167 -0.88 -31.87 0.83
N ALA A 168 -0.13 -31.79 -0.28
CA ALA A 168 0.24 -32.96 -1.06
C ALA A 168 1.12 -33.95 -0.26
N GLU A 169 2.02 -33.46 0.59
CA GLU A 169 2.80 -34.30 1.51
C GLU A 169 1.91 -34.94 2.59
N LEU A 170 0.97 -34.19 3.14
CA LEU A 170 0.01 -34.71 4.11
C LEU A 170 -0.86 -35.84 3.54
N GLU A 171 -1.30 -35.70 2.27
CA GLU A 171 -2.09 -36.74 1.62
C GLU A 171 -1.32 -38.05 1.39
N LYS A 172 -0.02 -37.96 1.19
CA LYS A 172 0.89 -39.12 1.04
C LYS A 172 1.28 -39.77 2.36
N SER A 173 1.03 -39.10 3.48
CA SER A 173 1.41 -39.63 4.81
C SER A 173 0.45 -40.73 5.26
N ASP A 174 0.93 -41.60 6.17
CA ASP A 174 0.15 -42.70 6.75
C ASP A 174 -0.75 -42.27 7.93
N LEU A 175 -1.10 -40.99 7.99
CA LEU A 175 -1.94 -40.44 9.03
C LEU A 175 -3.43 -40.77 8.81
N SER A 176 -4.19 -40.81 9.90
CA SER A 176 -5.66 -40.96 9.83
C SER A 176 -6.32 -39.77 9.12
N ALA A 177 -7.54 -39.95 8.61
CA ALA A 177 -8.29 -38.90 7.93
C ALA A 177 -8.53 -37.67 8.84
N GLU A 178 -8.75 -37.90 10.14
CA GLU A 178 -8.94 -36.83 11.12
C GLU A 178 -7.67 -36.05 11.37
N GLU A 179 -6.52 -36.72 11.50
CA GLU A 179 -5.21 -36.10 11.69
C GLU A 179 -4.80 -35.31 10.44
N LYS A 180 -5.09 -35.83 9.25
CA LYS A 180 -4.86 -35.10 7.98
C LYS A 180 -5.70 -33.82 7.91
N ALA A 181 -6.97 -33.88 8.30
CA ALA A 181 -7.84 -32.72 8.32
C ALA A 181 -7.36 -31.65 9.32
N GLN A 182 -6.97 -32.05 10.53
CA GLN A 182 -6.45 -31.14 11.55
C GLN A 182 -5.15 -30.45 11.10
N LYS A 183 -4.23 -31.20 10.50
CA LYS A 183 -2.96 -30.63 9.99
C LYS A 183 -3.18 -29.73 8.80
N ARG A 184 -4.12 -30.05 7.91
CA ARG A 184 -4.52 -29.19 6.80
C ARG A 184 -5.08 -27.87 7.30
N ASP A 185 -5.96 -27.91 8.27
CA ASP A 185 -6.56 -26.72 8.88
C ASP A 185 -5.48 -25.86 9.57
N ALA A 186 -4.50 -26.48 10.22
CA ALA A 186 -3.36 -25.79 10.82
C ALA A 186 -2.48 -25.08 9.77
N VAL A 187 -2.20 -25.73 8.65
CA VAL A 187 -1.44 -25.13 7.54
C VAL A 187 -2.18 -23.95 6.93
N ILE A 188 -3.49 -24.08 6.68
CA ILE A 188 -4.33 -23.02 6.13
C ILE A 188 -4.42 -21.83 7.10
N ASN A 189 -4.54 -22.10 8.41
CA ASN A 189 -4.58 -21.06 9.42
C ASN A 189 -3.25 -20.31 9.53
N ASP A 190 -2.13 -21.03 9.50
CA ASP A 190 -0.77 -20.43 9.50
C ASP A 190 -0.57 -19.53 8.25
N TYR A 191 -0.99 -20.01 7.09
CA TYR A 191 -0.96 -19.21 5.87
C TYR A 191 -1.80 -17.94 5.98
N SER A 192 -3.01 -18.04 6.52
CA SER A 192 -3.90 -16.90 6.72
C SER A 192 -3.27 -15.84 7.63
N ILE A 193 -2.71 -16.25 8.76
CA ILE A 193 -2.04 -15.37 9.72
C ILE A 193 -0.84 -14.67 9.07
N LYS A 194 0.02 -15.43 8.39
CA LYS A 194 1.19 -14.88 7.71
C LYS A 194 0.84 -13.97 6.54
N SER A 195 -0.22 -14.31 5.79
CA SER A 195 -0.74 -13.47 4.70
C SER A 195 -1.26 -12.13 5.19
N GLU A 196 -2.00 -12.10 6.30
CA GLU A 196 -2.44 -10.85 6.94
C GLU A 196 -1.26 -10.02 7.43
N ARG A 197 -0.25 -10.67 8.00
CA ARG A 197 1.00 -10.03 8.44
C ARG A 197 1.73 -9.34 7.28
N VAL A 198 1.90 -10.04 6.16
CA VAL A 198 2.53 -9.49 4.94
C VAL A 198 1.72 -8.32 4.40
N HIS A 199 0.40 -8.45 4.35
CA HIS A 199 -0.49 -7.38 3.89
C HIS A 199 -0.38 -6.14 4.79
N THR A 200 -0.41 -6.30 6.11
CA THR A 200 -0.27 -5.21 7.08
C THR A 200 1.05 -4.48 6.93
N VAL A 201 2.15 -5.23 6.80
CA VAL A 201 3.48 -4.66 6.58
C VAL A 201 3.56 -3.87 5.28
N ASN A 202 3.01 -4.40 4.18
CA ASN A 202 3.00 -3.72 2.90
C ASN A 202 2.20 -2.41 2.96
N GLN A 203 1.06 -2.39 3.64
CA GLN A 203 0.27 -1.17 3.80
C GLN A 203 0.99 -0.14 4.68
N LEU A 204 1.64 -0.56 5.75
CA LEU A 204 2.47 0.32 6.58
C LEU A 204 3.66 0.89 5.80
N LEU A 205 4.34 0.08 5.00
CA LEU A 205 5.42 0.57 4.12
C LEU A 205 4.92 1.62 3.13
N LYS A 206 3.76 1.39 2.51
CA LYS A 206 3.12 2.39 1.64
C LYS A 206 2.83 3.68 2.39
N ALA A 207 2.26 3.60 3.58
CA ALA A 207 1.93 4.76 4.40
C ALA A 207 3.17 5.62 4.72
N TYR A 208 4.29 4.98 5.03
CA TYR A 208 5.54 5.70 5.31
C TYR A 208 6.25 6.22 4.06
N ALA A 209 6.30 5.43 3.00
CA ALA A 209 7.14 5.69 1.84
C ALA A 209 6.46 6.51 0.74
N MET A 210 5.14 6.43 0.62
CA MET A 210 4.38 6.99 -0.51
C MET A 210 3.36 8.06 -0.10
N PHE A 211 3.05 8.20 1.17
CA PHE A 211 2.06 9.16 1.68
C PHE A 211 2.70 10.12 2.68
N GLU A 212 2.62 11.40 2.37
CA GLU A 212 3.20 12.47 3.19
C GLU A 212 2.09 13.30 3.85
N LYS A 213 2.27 13.56 5.15
CA LYS A 213 1.38 14.45 5.89
C LYS A 213 1.42 15.87 5.30
N ASP A 214 0.28 16.51 5.28
CA ASP A 214 0.05 17.84 4.71
C ASP A 214 0.21 17.92 3.17
N VAL A 215 0.29 16.76 2.51
CA VAL A 215 0.26 16.60 1.05
C VAL A 215 -0.91 15.72 0.63
N GLU A 216 -0.83 14.41 0.89
CA GLU A 216 -1.88 13.46 0.54
C GLU A 216 -2.97 13.34 1.62
N TYR A 217 -2.66 13.70 2.85
CA TYR A 217 -3.60 13.68 3.98
C TYR A 217 -3.23 14.70 5.04
N VAL A 218 -4.19 15.03 5.91
CA VAL A 218 -4.00 15.85 7.09
C VAL A 218 -4.48 15.11 8.34
N VAL A 219 -3.98 15.53 9.52
CA VAL A 219 -4.47 15.06 10.80
C VAL A 219 -5.23 16.20 11.47
N MET A 220 -6.54 16.03 11.64
CA MET A 220 -7.44 16.98 12.28
C MET A 220 -8.37 16.24 13.24
N ASP A 221 -8.58 16.81 14.42
CA ASP A 221 -9.45 16.22 15.45
C ASP A 221 -9.11 14.76 15.78
N ASN A 222 -7.82 14.46 15.83
CA ASN A 222 -7.28 13.10 16.05
C ASN A 222 -7.72 12.07 15.00
N LYS A 223 -7.99 12.53 13.77
CA LYS A 223 -8.39 11.72 12.63
C LYS A 223 -7.54 12.04 11.40
N VAL A 224 -7.25 11.01 10.62
CA VAL A 224 -6.62 11.16 9.29
C VAL A 224 -7.71 11.49 8.27
N LYS A 225 -7.54 12.57 7.55
CA LYS A 225 -8.44 13.01 6.48
C LYS A 225 -7.69 13.13 5.17
N ILE A 226 -8.26 12.59 4.10
CA ILE A 226 -7.66 12.62 2.75
C ILE A 226 -7.73 14.04 2.19
N VAL A 227 -6.66 14.47 1.54
CA VAL A 227 -6.60 15.71 0.77
C VAL A 227 -6.62 15.37 -0.71
N ASP A 228 -7.49 16.05 -1.46
CA ASP A 228 -7.49 15.97 -2.92
C ASP A 228 -6.27 16.74 -3.46
N GLU A 229 -5.37 16.06 -4.13
CA GLU A 229 -4.13 16.63 -4.65
C GLU A 229 -4.36 17.75 -5.68
N GLN A 230 -5.46 17.69 -6.43
CA GLN A 230 -5.77 18.67 -7.47
C GLN A 230 -6.38 19.95 -6.90
N THR A 231 -7.27 19.82 -5.94
CA THR A 231 -8.04 20.94 -5.38
C THR A 231 -7.53 21.41 -4.01
N GLY A 232 -6.73 20.61 -3.33
CA GLY A 232 -6.29 20.86 -1.96
C GLY A 232 -7.41 20.77 -0.92
N ARG A 233 -8.57 20.25 -1.29
CA ARG A 233 -9.73 20.14 -0.41
C ARG A 233 -9.69 18.86 0.40
N ILE A 234 -10.15 18.96 1.64
CA ILE A 234 -10.35 17.81 2.51
C ILE A 234 -11.58 17.02 2.03
N LEU A 235 -11.40 15.73 1.81
CA LEU A 235 -12.46 14.82 1.42
C LEU A 235 -13.06 14.16 2.67
N ASP A 236 -14.03 14.83 3.29
CA ASP A 236 -14.67 14.33 4.49
C ASP A 236 -15.38 12.99 4.25
N GLY A 237 -15.23 12.08 5.21
CA GLY A 237 -15.85 10.76 5.17
C GLY A 237 -15.22 9.74 4.23
N ARG A 238 -14.24 10.14 3.41
CA ARG A 238 -13.50 9.21 2.57
C ARG A 238 -12.34 8.58 3.32
N ARG A 239 -12.09 7.32 3.02
CA ARG A 239 -10.98 6.53 3.57
C ARG A 239 -10.27 5.78 2.45
N TYR A 240 -8.95 5.62 2.56
CA TYR A 240 -8.21 4.74 1.67
C TYR A 240 -8.63 3.29 1.91
N SER A 241 -8.64 2.51 0.84
CA SER A 241 -9.01 1.09 0.86
C SER A 241 -7.86 0.18 1.31
N ASP A 242 -8.18 -1.11 1.46
CA ASP A 242 -7.23 -2.20 1.68
C ASP A 242 -6.33 -2.07 2.92
N GLY A 243 -6.80 -1.37 3.95
CA GLY A 243 -6.05 -1.17 5.19
C GLY A 243 -5.04 -0.02 5.14
N LEU A 244 -4.90 0.68 4.01
CA LEU A 244 -3.97 1.80 3.90
C LEU A 244 -4.33 2.95 4.86
N HIS A 245 -5.62 3.24 5.02
CA HIS A 245 -6.06 4.30 5.94
C HIS A 245 -5.70 3.97 7.38
N GLN A 246 -5.91 2.74 7.81
CA GLN A 246 -5.51 2.23 9.13
C GLN A 246 -3.98 2.29 9.31
N ALA A 247 -3.22 1.97 8.27
CA ALA A 247 -1.76 2.08 8.28
C ALA A 247 -1.29 3.53 8.50
N ILE A 248 -1.95 4.49 7.86
CA ILE A 248 -1.66 5.92 8.04
C ILE A 248 -2.06 6.38 9.45
N GLU A 249 -3.20 5.92 9.96
CA GLU A 249 -3.63 6.19 11.34
C GLU A 249 -2.61 5.64 12.36
N ALA A 250 -2.08 4.44 12.15
CA ALA A 250 -1.00 3.87 12.97
C ALA A 250 0.29 4.70 12.88
N LYS A 251 0.67 5.10 11.67
CA LYS A 251 1.84 5.97 11.42
C LYS A 251 1.75 7.28 12.19
N GLU A 252 0.59 7.90 12.21
CA GLU A 252 0.36 9.21 12.86
C GLU A 252 -0.01 9.09 14.34
N HIS A 253 -0.02 7.88 14.89
CA HIS A 253 -0.37 7.61 16.29
C HIS A 253 -1.74 8.15 16.72
N VAL A 254 -2.69 8.14 15.79
CA VAL A 254 -4.09 8.44 16.05
C VAL A 254 -4.89 7.16 16.23
N LYS A 255 -6.13 7.29 16.73
CA LYS A 255 -7.00 6.13 16.88
C LYS A 255 -7.25 5.46 15.53
N ILE A 256 -6.98 4.15 15.46
CA ILE A 256 -7.27 3.34 14.28
C ILE A 256 -8.77 3.02 14.27
N GLU A 257 -9.46 3.49 13.24
CA GLU A 257 -10.90 3.20 13.07
C GLU A 257 -11.06 1.88 12.31
N ALA A 258 -12.14 1.17 12.60
CA ALA A 258 -12.45 -0.09 11.93
C ALA A 258 -12.60 0.11 10.41
N ALA A 259 -12.12 -0.87 9.65
CA ALA A 259 -12.36 -0.89 8.21
C ALA A 259 -13.87 -0.90 7.93
N THR A 260 -14.29 -0.19 6.91
CA THR A 260 -15.66 -0.25 6.42
C THR A 260 -15.77 -1.26 5.30
N GLN A 261 -16.72 -2.16 5.41
CA GLN A 261 -17.04 -3.10 4.33
C GLN A 261 -18.28 -2.62 3.58
N THR A 262 -18.22 -2.64 2.27
CA THR A 262 -19.39 -2.42 1.44
C THR A 262 -20.27 -3.65 1.45
N PHE A 263 -21.45 -3.54 2.03
CA PHE A 263 -22.43 -4.63 2.11
C PHE A 263 -23.26 -4.75 0.83
N ALA A 264 -23.57 -3.62 0.23
CA ALA A 264 -24.37 -3.58 -0.98
C ALA A 264 -24.08 -2.31 -1.80
N THR A 265 -24.18 -2.45 -3.10
CA THR A 265 -24.15 -1.34 -4.04
C THR A 265 -25.35 -1.45 -4.98
N ILE A 266 -25.98 -0.34 -5.27
CA ILE A 266 -27.04 -0.24 -6.28
C ILE A 266 -26.89 1.10 -6.99
N THR A 267 -27.08 1.13 -8.29
CA THR A 267 -27.13 2.41 -9.01
C THR A 267 -28.44 3.12 -8.75
N LEU A 268 -28.47 4.46 -8.82
CA LEU A 268 -29.70 5.24 -8.67
C LEU A 268 -30.79 4.75 -9.60
N GLN A 269 -30.47 4.49 -10.85
CA GLN A 269 -31.39 3.92 -11.83
C GLN A 269 -32.04 2.60 -11.37
N ASN A 270 -31.20 1.69 -10.87
CA ASN A 270 -31.70 0.38 -10.40
C ASN A 270 -32.49 0.51 -9.10
N TYR A 271 -32.09 1.43 -8.22
CA TYR A 271 -32.84 1.69 -6.98
C TYR A 271 -34.26 2.18 -7.27
N PHE A 272 -34.41 3.17 -8.16
CA PHE A 272 -35.74 3.68 -8.52
C PHE A 272 -36.58 2.68 -9.31
N ARG A 273 -35.99 1.74 -10.03
CA ARG A 273 -36.73 0.63 -10.67
C ARG A 273 -37.43 -0.32 -9.67
N MET A 274 -37.07 -0.26 -8.41
CA MET A 274 -37.75 -1.06 -7.37
C MET A 274 -39.11 -0.51 -6.97
N TYR A 275 -39.44 0.73 -7.36
CA TYR A 275 -40.69 1.37 -7.10
C TYR A 275 -41.74 1.04 -8.20
N HIS A 276 -42.97 0.76 -7.79
CA HIS A 276 -44.05 0.48 -8.73
C HIS A 276 -44.53 1.73 -9.48
N LYS A 277 -44.45 2.91 -8.84
CA LYS A 277 -44.82 4.19 -9.43
C LYS A 277 -43.77 5.24 -9.12
N LEU A 278 -43.39 5.98 -10.15
CA LEU A 278 -42.46 7.09 -10.05
C LEU A 278 -43.12 8.36 -10.60
N ALA A 279 -42.92 9.48 -9.94
CA ALA A 279 -43.19 10.81 -10.46
C ALA A 279 -41.93 11.65 -10.37
N GLY A 280 -41.68 12.49 -11.35
CA GLY A 280 -40.51 13.37 -11.40
C GLY A 280 -40.94 14.81 -11.57
N MET A 281 -40.17 15.73 -11.01
CA MET A 281 -40.27 17.17 -11.21
C MET A 281 -38.96 17.72 -11.76
#